data_4a06c416109179c40200e69b6408e167
#
_entry.id   4a06c416109179c40200e69b6408e167
#
_cell.length_a   1.000
_cell.length_b   1.000
_cell.length_c   1.000
_cell.angle_alpha   90.00
_cell.angle_beta   90.00
_cell.angle_gamma   90.00
#
_symmetry.space_group_name_H-M   'P 1'
#
loop_
_entity.id
_entity.type
_entity.pdbx_description
1 polymer ?
#
loop_
_entity_poly.entity_id
_entity_poly.type
_entity_poly.pdbx_seq_one_letter_code
_entity_poly.pdbx_strand_id
1 'polypeptide(L)'
;MSCLTQFGTLNLTHHYCDIGVWTRMVIKFSERVSFVDERTDKFLTVLAQLGGYCTAEQAQAMGLAASPSETLRRLNGLEQAGFLRRVADYPVVYQITKSVTRLVGTDMSARRPHVAPSIRWRLAAVSFYVEARSWPAEFIFHHEDKLAAFDKLDCLRKLLPHRGGQPYLWEDFVLDLDDGALCVAIVDRRHWNALRQLRAFVSRFEACRSYLGDRLSLTVVVGSDARRRLYERAAKHRKVICHAKGAPEPATIYQVSTPIPHIRTLIHEPVRTHESVIHTNFDSRRP
;
A
#
# COMPACT_ATOMS: atom_id res chain seq x y z
N MET A 1 14.35 -11.28 -47.25
CA MET A 1 14.06 -9.83 -47.17
C MET A 1 14.07 -9.46 -45.71
N SER A 2 15.18 -8.87 -45.28
CA SER A 2 15.45 -8.53 -43.87
C SER A 2 15.09 -7.07 -43.65
N CYS A 3 14.24 -6.79 -42.68
CA CYS A 3 13.98 -5.43 -42.18
C CYS A 3 14.66 -5.29 -40.82
N LEU A 4 15.81 -4.63 -40.83
CA LEU A 4 16.53 -4.17 -39.63
C LEU A 4 15.86 -2.89 -39.15
N THR A 5 15.28 -2.91 -37.97
CA THR A 5 14.80 -1.71 -37.25
C THR A 5 15.95 -1.17 -36.44
N GLN A 6 16.50 -0.03 -36.84
CA GLN A 6 17.50 0.75 -36.11
C GLN A 6 16.86 1.37 -34.86
N PHE A 7 17.35 0.97 -33.69
CA PHE A 7 17.11 1.71 -32.43
C PHE A 7 18.07 2.88 -32.35
N GLY A 8 17.52 4.09 -32.52
CA GLY A 8 18.24 5.33 -32.32
C GLY A 8 18.54 5.57 -30.83
N THR A 9 19.82 5.57 -30.51
CA THR A 9 20.34 5.99 -29.20
C THR A 9 20.18 7.49 -29.05
N LEU A 10 19.24 7.96 -28.23
CA LEU A 10 19.14 9.36 -27.84
C LEU A 10 20.25 9.68 -26.83
N ASN A 11 21.31 10.29 -27.33
CA ASN A 11 22.35 10.95 -26.52
C ASN A 11 21.78 12.22 -25.89
N LEU A 12 21.46 12.18 -24.62
CA LEU A 12 21.18 13.37 -23.81
C LEU A 12 22.52 14.00 -23.38
N THR A 13 23.02 14.93 -24.19
CA THR A 13 24.07 15.81 -23.78
C THR A 13 23.56 16.78 -22.72
N HIS A 14 24.20 16.74 -21.56
CA HIS A 14 23.99 17.68 -20.47
C HIS A 14 24.47 19.08 -20.91
N HIS A 15 23.55 20.01 -21.14
CA HIS A 15 23.83 21.44 -21.06
C HIS A 15 23.45 21.91 -19.65
N TYR A 16 24.46 22.13 -18.82
CA TYR A 16 24.32 22.92 -17.60
C TYR A 16 24.16 24.39 -18.02
N CYS A 17 22.98 24.94 -17.86
CA CYS A 17 22.74 26.38 -17.77
C CYS A 17 22.15 26.69 -16.42
N ASP A 18 22.95 27.37 -15.60
CA ASP A 18 22.52 28.08 -14.40
C ASP A 18 21.42 29.07 -14.77
N ILE A 19 20.27 28.93 -14.16
CA ILE A 19 19.31 29.94 -13.66
C ILE A 19 18.05 29.18 -13.29
N GLY A 20 17.70 29.20 -11.98
CA GLY A 20 16.69 28.38 -11.34
C GLY A 20 15.23 28.63 -11.75
N VAL A 21 14.86 28.20 -12.93
CA VAL A 21 13.44 28.02 -13.30
C VAL A 21 13.29 26.60 -13.83
N TRP A 22 12.91 25.69 -12.97
CA TRP A 22 12.48 24.36 -13.36
C TRP A 22 11.15 24.45 -14.11
N THR A 23 11.21 24.66 -15.41
CA THR A 23 10.05 24.44 -16.28
C THR A 23 9.75 22.95 -16.25
N ARG A 24 8.80 22.53 -15.39
CA ARG A 24 8.25 21.18 -15.44
C ARG A 24 7.66 20.98 -16.83
N MET A 25 8.37 20.25 -17.69
CA MET A 25 7.78 19.76 -18.94
C MET A 25 6.51 18.98 -18.58
N VAL A 26 5.36 19.48 -19.01
CA VAL A 26 4.07 18.79 -18.85
C VAL A 26 4.03 17.68 -19.90
N ILE A 27 4.64 16.53 -19.57
CA ILE A 27 4.55 15.33 -20.41
C ILE A 27 3.09 14.87 -20.41
N LYS A 28 2.50 14.65 -21.58
CA LYS A 28 1.13 14.13 -21.71
C LYS A 28 1.02 12.75 -21.05
N PHE A 29 -0.16 12.42 -20.51
CA PHE A 29 -0.36 11.13 -19.82
C PHE A 29 -0.06 9.93 -20.73
N SER A 30 -0.44 10.00 -22.00
CA SER A 30 -0.14 8.95 -23.01
C SER A 30 1.35 8.71 -23.22
N GLU A 31 2.16 9.75 -23.18
CA GLU A 31 3.63 9.66 -23.28
C GLU A 31 4.24 9.04 -22.02
N ARG A 32 3.63 9.27 -20.87
CA ARG A 32 4.09 8.67 -19.59
C ARG A 32 3.86 7.16 -19.54
N VAL A 33 2.76 6.68 -20.10
CA VAL A 33 2.43 5.24 -20.12
C VAL A 33 3.48 4.42 -20.87
N SER A 34 4.15 4.99 -21.88
CA SER A 34 5.23 4.31 -22.60
C SER A 34 6.47 3.99 -21.74
N PHE A 35 6.62 4.60 -20.56
CA PHE A 35 7.68 4.29 -19.59
C PHE A 35 7.34 3.13 -18.65
N VAL A 36 6.13 2.58 -18.75
CA VAL A 36 5.64 1.51 -17.88
C VAL A 36 5.78 0.18 -18.61
N ASP A 37 6.85 -0.55 -18.29
CA ASP A 37 6.99 -1.95 -18.71
C ASP A 37 6.11 -2.86 -17.82
N GLU A 38 5.92 -4.11 -18.21
CA GLU A 38 5.09 -5.08 -17.49
C GLU A 38 5.50 -5.23 -16.01
N ARG A 39 6.80 -5.22 -15.73
CA ARG A 39 7.34 -5.30 -14.37
C ARG A 39 6.95 -4.09 -13.54
N THR A 40 7.04 -2.91 -14.13
CA THR A 40 6.65 -1.64 -13.49
C THR A 40 5.15 -1.59 -13.26
N ASP A 41 4.35 -2.04 -14.24
CA ASP A 41 2.90 -2.09 -14.11
C ASP A 41 2.48 -3.01 -12.96
N LYS A 42 3.03 -4.23 -12.90
CA LYS A 42 2.80 -5.16 -11.79
C LYS A 42 3.19 -4.55 -10.44
N PHE A 43 4.36 -3.89 -10.38
CA PHE A 43 4.80 -3.22 -9.16
C PHE A 43 3.85 -2.12 -8.72
N LEU A 44 3.42 -1.22 -9.63
CA LEU A 44 2.52 -0.12 -9.33
C LEU A 44 1.12 -0.62 -8.91
N THR A 45 0.63 -1.68 -9.57
CA THR A 45 -0.64 -2.31 -9.25
C THR A 45 -0.64 -2.87 -7.82
N VAL A 46 0.35 -3.69 -7.48
CA VAL A 46 0.48 -4.25 -6.13
C VAL A 46 0.71 -3.16 -5.10
N LEU A 47 1.57 -2.18 -5.39
CA LEU A 47 1.82 -1.07 -4.48
C LEU A 47 0.55 -0.26 -4.19
N ALA A 48 -0.30 -0.06 -5.20
CA ALA A 48 -1.59 0.60 -5.02
C ALA A 48 -2.50 -0.17 -4.05
N GLN A 49 -2.57 -1.50 -4.17
CA GLN A 49 -3.36 -2.35 -3.28
C GLN A 49 -2.83 -2.35 -1.83
N LEU A 50 -1.52 -2.17 -1.65
CA LEU A 50 -0.89 -2.10 -0.32
C LEU A 50 -0.91 -0.70 0.32
N GLY A 51 -1.59 0.26 -0.30
CA GLY A 51 -1.78 1.62 0.23
C GLY A 51 -0.83 2.66 -0.35
N GLY A 52 -0.03 2.31 -1.37
CA GLY A 52 0.66 3.24 -2.25
C GLY A 52 1.94 3.87 -1.72
N TYR A 53 2.59 3.29 -0.73
CA TYR A 53 3.85 3.78 -0.16
C TYR A 53 4.91 2.69 -0.14
N CYS A 54 6.15 3.02 -0.50
CA CYS A 54 7.29 2.13 -0.35
C CYS A 54 8.60 2.89 -0.10
N THR A 55 9.59 2.18 0.44
CA THR A 55 11.01 2.57 0.39
C THR A 55 11.66 1.95 -0.85
N ALA A 56 12.90 2.35 -1.15
CA ALA A 56 13.66 1.75 -2.25
C ALA A 56 13.93 0.26 -2.01
N GLU A 57 14.24 -0.13 -0.78
CA GLU A 57 14.46 -1.52 -0.39
C GLU A 57 13.21 -2.37 -0.60
N GLN A 58 12.05 -1.86 -0.18
CA GLN A 58 10.77 -2.53 -0.40
C GLN A 58 10.42 -2.63 -1.88
N ALA A 59 10.66 -1.59 -2.68
CA ALA A 59 10.45 -1.62 -4.12
C ALA A 59 11.32 -2.68 -4.80
N GLN A 60 12.59 -2.82 -4.39
CA GLN A 60 13.47 -3.89 -4.84
C GLN A 60 12.92 -5.27 -4.45
N ALA A 61 12.57 -5.45 -3.19
CA ALA A 61 12.02 -6.71 -2.68
C ALA A 61 10.69 -7.10 -3.35
N MET A 62 9.87 -6.12 -3.76
CA MET A 62 8.68 -6.32 -4.59
C MET A 62 9.02 -6.72 -6.03
N GLY A 63 10.28 -6.65 -6.45
CA GLY A 63 10.74 -7.08 -7.76
C GLY A 63 10.75 -5.99 -8.83
N LEU A 64 10.74 -4.69 -8.45
CA LEU A 64 10.85 -3.59 -9.42
C LEU A 64 12.16 -3.67 -10.22
N ALA A 65 13.27 -4.07 -9.58
CA ALA A 65 14.53 -4.36 -10.23
C ALA A 65 15.35 -5.37 -9.42
N ALA A 66 16.37 -5.96 -10.07
CA ALA A 66 17.22 -6.97 -9.45
C ALA A 66 18.28 -6.39 -8.51
N SER A 67 18.70 -5.12 -8.73
CA SER A 67 19.75 -4.49 -7.95
C SER A 67 19.28 -3.18 -7.30
N PRO A 68 19.91 -2.74 -6.19
CA PRO A 68 19.58 -1.48 -5.53
C PRO A 68 19.74 -0.26 -6.45
N SER A 69 20.84 -0.22 -7.22
CA SER A 69 21.11 0.91 -8.15
C SER A 69 20.06 1.01 -9.25
N GLU A 70 19.71 -0.11 -9.86
CA GLU A 70 18.66 -0.17 -10.88
C GLU A 70 17.30 0.20 -10.29
N THR A 71 17.00 -0.25 -9.06
CA THR A 71 15.76 0.12 -8.35
C THR A 71 15.68 1.63 -8.15
N LEU A 72 16.74 2.26 -7.67
CA LEU A 72 16.79 3.72 -7.52
C LEU A 72 16.64 4.44 -8.86
N ARG A 73 17.31 3.96 -9.92
CA ARG A 73 17.17 4.51 -11.27
C ARG A 73 15.72 4.47 -11.74
N ARG A 74 15.02 3.31 -11.57
CA ARG A 74 13.61 3.16 -11.94
C ARG A 74 12.70 4.03 -11.09
N LEU A 75 12.90 4.09 -9.77
CA LEU A 75 12.11 4.96 -8.88
C LEU A 75 12.25 6.43 -9.24
N ASN A 76 13.47 6.90 -9.56
CA ASN A 76 13.71 8.27 -10.03
C ASN A 76 13.02 8.52 -11.38
N GLY A 77 13.08 7.57 -12.30
CA GLY A 77 12.36 7.65 -13.58
C GLY A 77 10.84 7.75 -13.39
N LEU A 78 10.28 6.94 -12.49
CA LEU A 78 8.86 6.99 -12.14
C LEU A 78 8.47 8.30 -11.43
N GLU A 79 9.36 8.87 -10.62
CA GLU A 79 9.18 10.18 -10.00
C GLU A 79 9.18 11.29 -11.06
N GLN A 80 10.15 11.29 -11.99
CA GLN A 80 10.22 12.23 -13.10
C GLN A 80 9.00 12.13 -14.02
N ALA A 81 8.57 10.91 -14.33
CA ALA A 81 7.34 10.67 -15.10
C ALA A 81 6.06 11.04 -14.33
N GLY A 82 6.14 11.38 -13.03
CA GLY A 82 5.01 11.76 -12.21
C GLY A 82 4.10 10.61 -11.77
N PHE A 83 4.56 9.38 -11.83
CA PHE A 83 3.87 8.21 -11.26
C PHE A 83 4.10 8.09 -9.76
N LEU A 84 5.30 8.43 -9.30
CA LEU A 84 5.65 8.49 -7.90
C LEU A 84 5.96 9.93 -7.48
N ARG A 85 5.93 10.16 -6.18
CA ARG A 85 6.47 11.37 -5.56
C ARG A 85 7.18 11.01 -4.26
N ARG A 86 8.22 11.73 -3.94
CA ARG A 86 8.93 11.61 -2.67
C ARG A 86 8.16 12.36 -1.59
N VAL A 87 7.93 11.71 -0.44
CA VAL A 87 7.12 12.25 0.67
C VAL A 87 7.88 12.32 1.99
N ALA A 88 9.06 11.73 2.06
CA ALA A 88 9.97 11.83 3.19
C ALA A 88 11.42 11.74 2.70
N ASP A 89 12.31 12.47 3.37
CA ASP A 89 13.73 12.48 3.03
C ASP A 89 14.52 11.41 3.76
N TYR A 90 14.09 11.06 4.96
CA TYR A 90 14.86 10.16 5.80
C TYR A 90 13.98 9.22 6.63
N PRO A 91 13.96 7.94 6.25
CA PRO A 91 14.42 7.41 4.97
C PRO A 91 13.57 7.92 3.80
N VAL A 92 14.09 7.80 2.60
CA VAL A 92 13.35 8.19 1.41
C VAL A 92 12.13 7.28 1.25
N VAL A 93 10.95 7.89 1.22
CA VAL A 93 9.68 7.21 1.00
C VAL A 93 9.01 7.77 -0.24
N TYR A 94 8.60 6.86 -1.12
CA TYR A 94 7.85 7.16 -2.32
C TYR A 94 6.37 6.91 -2.10
N GLN A 95 5.54 7.74 -2.72
CA GLN A 95 4.09 7.57 -2.76
C GLN A 95 3.62 7.56 -4.21
N ILE A 96 2.68 6.68 -4.56
CA ILE A 96 2.00 6.75 -5.86
C ILE A 96 1.22 8.06 -5.99
N THR A 97 1.11 8.53 -7.23
CA THR A 97 0.35 9.73 -7.58
C THR A 97 -1.03 9.37 -8.12
N LYS A 98 -1.86 10.39 -8.38
CA LYS A 98 -3.15 10.23 -9.07
C LYS A 98 -3.00 9.61 -10.47
N SER A 99 -1.84 9.76 -11.12
CA SER A 99 -1.58 9.13 -12.42
C SER A 99 -1.60 7.61 -12.31
N VAL A 100 -1.01 7.04 -11.24
CA VAL A 100 -1.04 5.58 -10.99
C VAL A 100 -2.45 5.11 -10.66
N THR A 101 -3.19 5.83 -9.80
CA THR A 101 -4.55 5.41 -9.44
C THR A 101 -5.48 5.34 -10.66
N ARG A 102 -5.26 6.22 -11.64
CA ARG A 102 -5.98 6.17 -12.91
C ARG A 102 -5.52 5.03 -13.83
N LEU A 103 -4.20 4.77 -13.86
CA LEU A 103 -3.62 3.69 -14.67
C LEU A 103 -4.11 2.32 -14.18
N VAL A 104 -4.09 2.11 -12.87
CA VAL A 104 -4.44 0.84 -12.22
C VAL A 104 -5.96 0.68 -12.00
N GLY A 105 -6.73 1.75 -12.17
CA GLY A 105 -8.20 1.71 -11.97
C GLY A 105 -8.61 1.58 -10.50
N THR A 106 -7.81 2.12 -9.55
CA THR A 106 -8.12 2.05 -8.12
C THR A 106 -8.73 3.34 -7.59
N ASP A 107 -9.67 3.23 -6.65
CA ASP A 107 -10.31 4.36 -5.96
C ASP A 107 -9.45 4.98 -4.85
N MET A 108 -8.22 4.50 -4.69
CA MET A 108 -7.34 4.98 -3.62
C MET A 108 -7.03 6.48 -3.78
N SER A 109 -7.16 7.23 -2.68
CA SER A 109 -6.80 8.64 -2.65
C SER A 109 -5.27 8.80 -2.59
N ALA A 110 -4.68 9.34 -3.66
CA ALA A 110 -3.25 9.63 -3.78
C ALA A 110 -2.94 11.13 -3.88
N ARG A 111 -3.89 12.01 -3.52
CA ARG A 111 -3.72 13.46 -3.71
C ARG A 111 -2.77 14.10 -2.72
N ARG A 112 -2.81 13.69 -1.46
CA ARG A 112 -2.00 14.27 -0.36
C ARG A 112 -1.23 13.19 0.37
N PRO A 113 -0.02 13.48 0.87
CA PRO A 113 0.66 12.59 1.79
C PRO A 113 -0.17 12.39 3.06
N HIS A 114 -0.15 11.18 3.58
CA HIS A 114 -0.72 10.90 4.90
C HIS A 114 0.24 11.33 6.00
N VAL A 115 -0.27 11.43 7.22
CA VAL A 115 0.57 11.65 8.41
C VAL A 115 1.51 10.46 8.65
N ALA A 116 2.66 10.70 9.25
CA ALA A 116 3.72 9.71 9.45
C ALA A 116 3.25 8.36 10.06
N PRO A 117 2.33 8.30 11.05
CA PRO A 117 1.81 7.02 11.54
C PRO A 117 1.09 6.22 10.46
N SER A 118 0.30 6.88 9.60
CA SER A 118 -0.43 6.22 8.51
C SER A 118 0.50 5.74 7.40
N ILE A 119 1.59 6.47 7.12
CA ILE A 119 2.61 6.03 6.16
C ILE A 119 3.32 4.78 6.71
N ARG A 120 3.73 4.79 7.99
CA ARG A 120 4.38 3.63 8.61
C ARG A 120 3.52 2.37 8.59
N TRP A 121 2.22 2.51 8.82
CA TRP A 121 1.28 1.40 8.69
C TRP A 121 1.28 0.80 7.28
N ARG A 122 1.29 1.64 6.23
CA ARG A 122 1.33 1.19 4.84
C ARG A 122 2.67 0.55 4.47
N LEU A 123 3.78 1.09 4.96
CA LEU A 123 5.08 0.45 4.80
C LEU A 123 5.14 -0.93 5.48
N ALA A 124 4.49 -1.08 6.65
CA ALA A 124 4.38 -2.38 7.31
C ALA A 124 3.56 -3.38 6.47
N ALA A 125 2.51 -2.92 5.79
CA ALA A 125 1.74 -3.75 4.86
C ALA A 125 2.61 -4.24 3.68
N VAL A 126 3.46 -3.37 3.14
CA VAL A 126 4.40 -3.76 2.07
C VAL A 126 5.44 -4.76 2.58
N SER A 127 6.02 -4.56 3.77
CA SER A 127 6.94 -5.53 4.36
C SER A 127 6.28 -6.88 4.57
N PHE A 128 5.06 -6.90 5.09
CA PHE A 128 4.28 -8.12 5.26
C PHE A 128 4.05 -8.84 3.92
N TYR A 129 3.64 -8.12 2.89
CA TYR A 129 3.47 -8.69 1.55
C TYR A 129 4.77 -9.31 1.03
N VAL A 130 5.89 -8.59 1.14
CA VAL A 130 7.20 -9.07 0.68
C VAL A 130 7.61 -10.37 1.39
N GLU A 131 7.45 -10.42 2.70
CA GLU A 131 7.81 -11.59 3.52
C GLU A 131 6.87 -12.77 3.25
N ALA A 132 5.57 -12.51 3.18
CA ALA A 132 4.58 -13.55 2.95
C ALA A 132 4.62 -14.15 1.53
N ARG A 133 5.28 -13.51 0.56
CA ARG A 133 5.56 -14.13 -0.76
C ARG A 133 6.43 -15.39 -0.67
N SER A 134 7.16 -15.60 0.40
CA SER A 134 7.90 -16.84 0.66
C SER A 134 7.05 -17.94 1.31
N TRP A 135 5.84 -17.65 1.70
CA TRP A 135 4.90 -18.59 2.25
C TRP A 135 4.21 -19.38 1.13
N PRO A 136 3.72 -20.58 1.41
CA PRO A 136 2.85 -21.32 0.50
C PRO A 136 1.44 -20.67 0.54
N ALA A 137 1.32 -19.46 0.01
CA ALA A 137 0.12 -18.65 0.10
C ALA A 137 0.03 -17.62 -1.03
N GLU A 138 -1.17 -17.31 -1.46
CA GLU A 138 -1.46 -16.27 -2.45
C GLU A 138 -2.22 -15.09 -1.82
N PHE A 139 -1.76 -13.85 -2.08
CA PHE A 139 -2.47 -12.64 -1.65
C PHE A 139 -3.68 -12.37 -2.54
N ILE A 140 -4.84 -12.23 -1.93
CA ILE A 140 -6.07 -11.84 -2.60
C ILE A 140 -6.30 -10.34 -2.36
N PHE A 141 -6.21 -9.54 -3.42
CA PHE A 141 -6.31 -8.08 -3.31
C PHE A 141 -7.73 -7.55 -3.55
N HIS A 142 -8.40 -8.03 -4.59
CA HIS A 142 -9.70 -7.51 -4.97
C HIS A 142 -10.81 -8.00 -4.03
N HIS A 143 -11.74 -7.10 -3.72
CA HIS A 143 -12.82 -7.39 -2.77
C HIS A 143 -13.66 -8.58 -3.20
N GLU A 144 -14.03 -8.65 -4.47
CA GLU A 144 -14.84 -9.75 -5.01
C GLU A 144 -14.10 -11.09 -4.95
N ASP A 145 -12.79 -11.09 -5.21
CA ASP A 145 -11.98 -12.30 -5.12
C ASP A 145 -11.85 -12.78 -3.66
N LYS A 146 -11.78 -11.83 -2.69
CA LYS A 146 -11.84 -12.17 -1.27
C LYS A 146 -13.17 -12.84 -0.91
N LEU A 147 -14.29 -12.31 -1.39
CA LEU A 147 -15.59 -12.92 -1.18
C LEU A 147 -15.67 -14.31 -1.82
N ALA A 148 -15.18 -14.44 -3.07
CA ALA A 148 -15.13 -15.73 -3.75
C ALA A 148 -14.26 -16.77 -3.02
N ALA A 149 -13.17 -16.35 -2.38
CA ALA A 149 -12.34 -17.23 -1.56
C ALA A 149 -13.10 -17.77 -0.33
N PHE A 150 -13.89 -16.93 0.33
CA PHE A 150 -14.77 -17.39 1.41
C PHE A 150 -15.91 -18.29 0.90
N ASP A 151 -16.48 -17.99 -0.27
CA ASP A 151 -17.52 -18.82 -0.90
C ASP A 151 -16.97 -20.23 -1.25
N LYS A 152 -15.68 -20.35 -1.68
CA LYS A 152 -15.01 -21.65 -1.91
C LYS A 152 -14.93 -22.52 -0.64
N LEU A 153 -14.90 -21.90 0.54
CA LEU A 153 -14.93 -22.60 1.83
C LEU A 153 -16.35 -22.85 2.34
N ASP A 154 -17.38 -22.62 1.52
CA ASP A 154 -18.79 -22.68 1.89
C ASP A 154 -19.18 -21.72 3.03
N CYS A 155 -18.39 -20.67 3.24
CA CYS A 155 -18.68 -19.67 4.26
C CYS A 155 -19.87 -18.80 3.86
N LEU A 156 -20.92 -18.87 4.66
CA LEU A 156 -22.11 -18.06 4.40
C LEU A 156 -21.77 -16.55 4.47
N ARG A 157 -22.08 -15.79 3.45
CA ARG A 157 -21.78 -14.34 3.37
C ARG A 157 -22.31 -13.54 4.57
N LYS A 158 -23.44 -13.96 5.18
CA LYS A 158 -23.99 -13.36 6.41
C LYS A 158 -23.09 -13.46 7.63
N LEU A 159 -22.12 -14.38 7.64
CA LEU A 159 -21.13 -14.54 8.72
C LEU A 159 -19.92 -13.62 8.55
N LEU A 160 -19.68 -13.10 7.36
CA LEU A 160 -18.59 -12.16 7.08
C LEU A 160 -18.81 -10.83 7.82
N PRO A 161 -17.75 -10.05 8.06
CA PRO A 161 -17.90 -8.68 8.54
C PRO A 161 -18.76 -7.85 7.58
N HIS A 162 -19.69 -7.06 8.13
CA HIS A 162 -20.58 -6.20 7.34
C HIS A 162 -20.35 -4.72 7.64
N ARG A 163 -20.56 -3.91 6.62
CA ARG A 163 -20.66 -2.46 6.74
C ARG A 163 -21.77 -1.96 5.80
N GLY A 164 -22.76 -1.23 6.37
CA GLY A 164 -23.92 -0.80 5.58
C GLY A 164 -24.75 -1.96 4.99
N GLY A 165 -24.81 -3.10 5.68
CA GLY A 165 -25.57 -4.28 5.25
C GLY A 165 -24.87 -5.16 4.19
N GLN A 166 -23.69 -4.77 3.70
CA GLN A 166 -22.92 -5.52 2.73
C GLN A 166 -21.66 -6.11 3.35
N PRO A 167 -21.18 -7.30 2.91
CA PRO A 167 -19.90 -7.85 3.32
C PRO A 167 -18.77 -6.84 3.10
N TYR A 168 -17.86 -6.69 4.06
CA TYR A 168 -16.83 -5.65 4.03
C TYR A 168 -15.46 -6.19 4.44
N LEU A 169 -14.61 -6.47 3.44
CA LEU A 169 -13.24 -6.99 3.59
C LEU A 169 -12.17 -6.06 3.00
N TRP A 170 -12.52 -4.79 2.73
CA TRP A 170 -11.62 -3.83 2.08
C TRP A 170 -10.34 -3.50 2.87
N GLU A 171 -10.44 -3.52 4.20
CA GLU A 171 -9.34 -3.15 5.09
C GLU A 171 -8.47 -4.34 5.50
N ASP A 172 -8.89 -5.56 5.16
CA ASP A 172 -8.25 -6.81 5.56
C ASP A 172 -7.38 -7.36 4.44
N PHE A 173 -6.22 -7.90 4.78
CA PHE A 173 -5.43 -8.72 3.88
C PHE A 173 -5.95 -10.15 3.97
N VAL A 174 -6.22 -10.76 2.83
CA VAL A 174 -6.67 -12.15 2.76
C VAL A 174 -5.63 -12.92 1.95
N LEU A 175 -5.17 -14.03 2.50
CA LEU A 175 -4.26 -14.96 1.85
C LEU A 175 -4.96 -16.30 1.70
N ASP A 176 -4.90 -16.87 0.51
CA ASP A 176 -5.30 -18.25 0.22
C ASP A 176 -4.07 -19.13 0.47
N LEU A 177 -4.17 -20.09 1.38
CA LEU A 177 -3.08 -20.97 1.76
C LEU A 177 -3.15 -22.26 0.93
N ASP A 178 -1.99 -22.85 0.61
CA ASP A 178 -1.92 -24.07 -0.23
C ASP A 178 -2.67 -25.27 0.37
N ASP A 179 -2.90 -25.27 1.69
CA ASP A 179 -3.70 -26.30 2.39
C ASP A 179 -5.22 -26.10 2.26
N GLY A 180 -5.65 -25.09 1.51
CA GLY A 180 -7.05 -24.75 1.30
C GLY A 180 -7.68 -23.99 2.47
N ALA A 181 -6.89 -23.44 3.38
CA ALA A 181 -7.34 -22.54 4.43
C ALA A 181 -7.14 -21.07 4.03
N LEU A 182 -7.85 -20.15 4.71
CA LEU A 182 -7.65 -18.71 4.55
C LEU A 182 -6.94 -18.14 5.77
N CYS A 183 -6.04 -17.22 5.51
CA CYS A 183 -5.46 -16.35 6.53
C CYS A 183 -5.99 -14.92 6.33
N VAL A 184 -6.68 -14.39 7.33
CA VAL A 184 -7.05 -12.97 7.34
C VAL A 184 -6.07 -12.21 8.22
N ALA A 185 -5.44 -11.19 7.67
CA ALA A 185 -4.46 -10.41 8.39
C ALA A 185 -4.83 -8.92 8.46
N ILE A 186 -4.51 -8.31 9.60
CA ILE A 186 -4.51 -6.85 9.76
C ILE A 186 -3.13 -6.36 10.15
N VAL A 187 -2.80 -5.16 9.72
CA VAL A 187 -1.54 -4.50 10.11
C VAL A 187 -1.80 -3.56 11.30
N ASP A 188 -0.93 -3.66 12.32
CA ASP A 188 -1.01 -2.84 13.51
C ASP A 188 -0.98 -1.34 13.21
N ARG A 189 -2.00 -0.65 13.64
CA ARG A 189 -2.06 0.82 13.66
C ARG A 189 -1.47 1.31 14.98
N ARG A 190 -0.17 1.57 15.02
CA ARG A 190 0.62 1.88 16.23
C ARG A 190 0.00 2.86 17.22
N HIS A 191 -0.86 3.77 16.77
CA HIS A 191 -1.56 4.74 17.61
C HIS A 191 -2.79 4.16 18.32
N TRP A 192 -3.17 2.92 18.01
CA TRP A 192 -4.31 2.26 18.62
C TRP A 192 -3.87 1.38 19.80
N ASN A 193 -4.77 1.25 20.78
CA ASN A 193 -4.58 0.30 21.87
C ASN A 193 -4.63 -1.14 21.32
N ALA A 194 -3.56 -1.92 21.58
CA ALA A 194 -3.41 -3.28 21.06
C ALA A 194 -4.59 -4.19 21.46
N LEU A 195 -5.03 -4.13 22.73
CA LEU A 195 -6.16 -4.91 23.20
C LEU A 195 -7.46 -4.55 22.47
N ARG A 196 -7.72 -3.24 22.30
CA ARG A 196 -8.92 -2.76 21.59
C ARG A 196 -8.89 -3.21 20.13
N GLN A 197 -7.75 -3.08 19.46
CA GLN A 197 -7.61 -3.46 18.05
C GLN A 197 -7.77 -4.97 17.88
N LEU A 198 -7.08 -5.77 18.69
CA LEU A 198 -7.17 -7.22 18.64
C LEU A 198 -8.60 -7.70 18.92
N ARG A 199 -9.23 -7.18 19.97
CA ARG A 199 -10.62 -7.52 20.29
C ARG A 199 -11.57 -7.19 19.16
N ALA A 200 -11.49 -6.00 18.59
CA ALA A 200 -12.34 -5.60 17.47
C ALA A 200 -12.12 -6.49 16.24
N PHE A 201 -10.88 -6.89 15.97
CA PHE A 201 -10.55 -7.78 14.87
C PHE A 201 -11.11 -9.19 15.08
N VAL A 202 -10.82 -9.81 16.22
CA VAL A 202 -11.31 -11.16 16.56
C VAL A 202 -12.84 -11.20 16.56
N SER A 203 -13.50 -10.26 17.24
CA SER A 203 -14.96 -10.19 17.32
C SER A 203 -15.61 -10.02 15.93
N ARG A 204 -14.96 -9.30 15.03
CA ARG A 204 -15.45 -9.09 13.65
C ARG A 204 -15.48 -10.38 12.83
N PHE A 205 -14.55 -11.32 13.09
CA PHE A 205 -14.45 -12.60 12.38
C PHE A 205 -14.93 -13.81 13.23
N GLU A 206 -15.47 -13.59 14.42
CA GLU A 206 -15.85 -14.65 15.35
C GLU A 206 -16.84 -15.64 14.73
N ALA A 207 -17.87 -15.14 14.05
CA ALA A 207 -18.88 -15.99 13.40
C ALA A 207 -18.27 -16.84 12.25
N CYS A 208 -17.41 -16.25 11.41
CA CYS A 208 -16.71 -16.98 10.37
C CYS A 208 -15.81 -18.06 10.95
N ARG A 209 -15.03 -17.71 11.97
CA ARG A 209 -14.08 -18.62 12.63
C ARG A 209 -14.79 -19.77 13.31
N SER A 210 -15.92 -19.51 13.98
CA SER A 210 -16.73 -20.55 14.60
C SER A 210 -17.31 -21.53 13.57
N TYR A 211 -17.57 -21.05 12.35
CA TYR A 211 -18.09 -21.87 11.26
C TYR A 211 -17.00 -22.65 10.52
N LEU A 212 -15.88 -21.98 10.18
CA LEU A 212 -14.79 -22.55 9.38
C LEU A 212 -13.79 -23.36 10.22
N GLY A 213 -13.71 -23.14 11.53
CA GLY A 213 -12.73 -23.79 12.40
C GLY A 213 -11.29 -23.48 11.98
N ASP A 214 -10.49 -24.53 11.83
CA ASP A 214 -9.06 -24.42 11.47
C ASP A 214 -8.81 -23.96 10.04
N ARG A 215 -9.85 -23.92 9.20
CA ARG A 215 -9.75 -23.38 7.84
C ARG A 215 -9.69 -21.85 7.78
N LEU A 216 -9.79 -21.16 8.93
CA LEU A 216 -9.65 -19.71 9.01
C LEU A 216 -8.70 -19.30 10.12
N SER A 217 -7.55 -18.80 9.76
CA SER A 217 -6.60 -18.20 10.70
C SER A 217 -6.71 -16.67 10.70
N LEU A 218 -6.49 -16.08 11.88
CA LEU A 218 -6.43 -14.63 12.04
C LEU A 218 -5.01 -14.22 12.41
N THR A 219 -4.47 -13.20 11.73
CA THR A 219 -3.10 -12.74 11.95
C THR A 219 -3.04 -11.24 12.19
N VAL A 220 -2.29 -10.82 13.21
CA VAL A 220 -1.98 -9.41 13.45
C VAL A 220 -0.52 -9.18 13.11
N VAL A 221 -0.29 -8.34 12.12
CA VAL A 221 1.05 -7.98 11.63
C VAL A 221 1.57 -6.78 12.41
N VAL A 222 2.72 -6.91 13.03
CA VAL A 222 3.36 -5.85 13.82
C VAL A 222 4.74 -5.49 13.30
N GLY A 223 5.12 -4.23 13.39
CA GLY A 223 6.40 -3.72 12.89
C GLY A 223 7.49 -3.60 13.97
N SER A 224 7.30 -4.15 15.17
CA SER A 224 8.34 -4.13 16.22
C SER A 224 8.05 -5.13 17.34
N ASP A 225 9.14 -5.59 18.00
CA ASP A 225 9.06 -6.50 19.13
C ASP A 225 8.25 -5.92 20.30
N ALA A 226 8.39 -4.63 20.59
CA ALA A 226 7.60 -3.97 21.62
C ALA A 226 6.08 -4.07 21.33
N ARG A 227 5.67 -3.92 20.08
CA ARG A 227 4.27 -4.09 19.67
C ARG A 227 3.84 -5.57 19.73
N ARG A 228 4.71 -6.50 19.32
CA ARG A 228 4.46 -7.93 19.43
C ARG A 228 4.12 -8.32 20.86
N ARG A 229 4.96 -7.95 21.83
CA ARG A 229 4.73 -8.22 23.26
C ARG A 229 3.42 -7.61 23.80
N LEU A 230 3.02 -6.44 23.26
CA LEU A 230 1.72 -5.84 23.64
C LEU A 230 0.55 -6.67 23.15
N TYR A 231 0.59 -7.19 21.92
CA TYR A 231 -0.45 -8.03 21.36
C TYR A 231 -0.48 -9.42 22.00
N GLU A 232 0.68 -10.02 22.27
CA GLU A 232 0.76 -11.31 23.01
C GLU A 232 0.12 -11.20 24.41
N ARG A 233 0.36 -10.09 25.11
CA ARG A 233 -0.33 -9.83 26.38
C ARG A 233 -1.81 -9.59 26.18
N ALA A 234 -2.21 -8.89 25.13
CA ALA A 234 -3.60 -8.65 24.82
C ALA A 234 -4.34 -9.94 24.45
N ALA A 235 -3.68 -10.86 23.72
CA ALA A 235 -4.24 -12.16 23.35
C ALA A 235 -4.60 -13.03 24.57
N LYS A 236 -3.83 -12.91 25.66
CA LYS A 236 -4.09 -13.60 26.94
C LYS A 236 -5.21 -12.95 27.78
N HIS A 237 -5.73 -11.81 27.35
CA HIS A 237 -6.74 -11.09 28.12
C HIS A 237 -8.10 -11.74 27.97
N ARG A 238 -8.82 -12.00 29.10
CA ARG A 238 -10.13 -12.69 29.15
C ARG A 238 -11.19 -12.14 28.18
N LYS A 239 -11.11 -10.86 27.82
CA LYS A 239 -12.04 -10.21 26.88
C LYS A 239 -11.76 -10.54 25.41
N VAL A 240 -10.66 -11.20 25.09
CA VAL A 240 -10.26 -11.59 23.74
C VAL A 240 -10.38 -13.11 23.57
N ILE A 241 -10.19 -13.86 24.66
CA ILE A 241 -10.30 -15.32 24.65
C ILE A 241 -11.79 -15.67 24.44
N CYS A 242 -12.10 -16.32 23.33
CA CYS A 242 -13.41 -16.96 23.14
C CYS A 242 -13.65 -18.01 24.23
N HIS A 243 -14.82 -18.00 24.85
CA HIS A 243 -15.14 -18.69 26.11
C HIS A 243 -15.14 -20.24 26.05
N ALA A 244 -14.78 -20.87 24.95
CA ALA A 244 -14.71 -22.32 24.84
C ALA A 244 -13.37 -22.86 25.37
N LYS A 245 -13.42 -23.74 26.39
CA LYS A 245 -12.23 -24.52 26.79
C LYS A 245 -11.69 -25.28 25.57
N GLY A 246 -10.41 -25.05 25.21
CA GLY A 246 -9.81 -25.68 24.04
C GLY A 246 -9.95 -24.89 22.74
N ALA A 247 -10.50 -23.68 22.76
CA ALA A 247 -10.48 -22.82 21.58
C ALA A 247 -9.04 -22.48 21.19
N PRO A 248 -8.70 -22.49 19.88
CA PRO A 248 -7.39 -22.09 19.38
C PRO A 248 -7.10 -20.63 19.75
N GLU A 249 -5.80 -20.26 19.74
CA GLU A 249 -5.39 -18.88 20.01
C GLU A 249 -6.21 -17.88 19.18
N PRO A 250 -6.61 -16.74 19.77
CA PRO A 250 -7.55 -15.81 19.12
C PRO A 250 -7.01 -15.23 17.83
N ALA A 251 -5.68 -15.04 17.73
CA ALA A 251 -4.97 -14.61 16.52
C ALA A 251 -3.48 -14.90 16.66
N THR A 252 -2.83 -15.20 15.55
CA THR A 252 -1.37 -15.26 15.45
C THR A 252 -0.78 -13.84 15.42
N ILE A 253 0.30 -13.61 16.14
CA ILE A 253 1.01 -12.33 16.13
C ILE A 253 2.26 -12.50 15.28
N TYR A 254 2.25 -11.92 14.10
CA TYR A 254 3.36 -11.95 13.15
C TYR A 254 4.16 -10.65 13.19
N GLN A 255 5.44 -10.74 13.44
CA GLN A 255 6.34 -9.59 13.38
C GLN A 255 7.09 -9.60 12.05
N VAL A 256 6.94 -8.54 11.26
CA VAL A 256 7.75 -8.37 10.05
C VAL A 256 9.23 -8.24 10.42
N SER A 257 10.08 -8.95 9.68
CA SER A 257 11.53 -8.98 9.91
C SER A 257 12.18 -7.67 9.49
N THR A 258 11.67 -7.08 8.40
CA THR A 258 12.17 -5.80 7.91
C THR A 258 11.76 -4.65 8.84
N PRO A 259 12.71 -3.92 9.41
CA PRO A 259 12.40 -2.79 10.29
C PRO A 259 11.55 -1.73 9.57
N ILE A 260 10.41 -1.36 10.18
CA ILE A 260 9.60 -0.27 9.65
C ILE A 260 10.27 1.07 10.00
N PRO A 261 10.69 1.85 9.01
CA PRO A 261 11.47 3.03 9.24
C PRO A 261 10.71 4.09 10.07
N HIS A 262 11.44 4.82 10.88
CA HIS A 262 10.92 5.97 11.58
C HIS A 262 11.00 7.20 10.68
N ILE A 263 9.87 7.64 10.16
CA ILE A 263 9.80 8.82 9.29
C ILE A 263 9.98 10.06 10.17
N ARG A 264 11.10 10.76 9.98
CA ARG A 264 11.44 11.96 10.75
C ARG A 264 10.91 13.24 10.11
N THR A 265 10.99 13.33 8.80
CA THR A 265 10.63 14.52 8.04
C THR A 265 9.71 14.14 6.88
N LEU A 266 8.61 14.86 6.76
CA LEU A 266 7.73 14.79 5.58
C LEU A 266 8.07 15.97 4.68
N ILE A 267 8.25 15.70 3.39
CA ILE A 267 8.36 16.74 2.37
C ILE A 267 6.96 17.29 2.14
N HIS A 268 6.76 18.56 2.51
CA HIS A 268 5.53 19.26 2.16
C HIS A 268 5.62 19.68 0.69
N GLU A 269 4.57 19.44 -0.09
CA GLU A 269 4.45 20.08 -1.39
C GLU A 269 4.49 21.60 -1.17
N PRO A 270 5.27 22.34 -1.97
CA PRO A 270 5.23 23.81 -1.89
C PRO A 270 3.77 24.24 -2.07
N VAL A 271 3.28 25.00 -1.11
CA VAL A 271 1.97 25.62 -1.20
C VAL A 271 1.95 26.40 -2.50
N ARG A 272 1.13 26.00 -3.47
CA ARG A 272 0.85 26.80 -4.64
C ARG A 272 0.27 28.11 -4.10
N THR A 273 1.08 29.15 -4.03
CA THR A 273 0.57 30.50 -3.91
C THR A 273 -0.36 30.68 -5.09
N HIS A 274 -1.67 30.74 -4.83
CA HIS A 274 -2.61 31.28 -5.78
C HIS A 274 -2.15 32.71 -6.03
N GLU A 275 -1.49 32.94 -7.14
CA GLU A 275 -1.44 34.29 -7.69
C GLU A 275 -2.88 34.71 -7.87
N SER A 276 -3.30 35.60 -6.97
CA SER A 276 -4.53 36.33 -7.12
C SER A 276 -4.40 37.12 -8.42
N VAL A 277 -5.10 36.63 -9.45
CA VAL A 277 -5.31 37.39 -10.67
C VAL A 277 -6.09 38.62 -10.23
N ILE A 278 -5.38 39.75 -10.06
CA ILE A 278 -5.96 41.05 -9.90
C ILE A 278 -6.63 41.35 -11.24
N HIS A 279 -7.93 41.11 -11.30
CA HIS A 279 -8.77 41.67 -12.33
C HIS A 279 -8.81 43.21 -12.09
N THR A 280 -7.95 43.95 -12.77
CA THR A 280 -8.13 45.37 -12.97
C THR A 280 -9.36 45.57 -13.84
N ASN A 281 -10.49 45.85 -13.20
CA ASN A 281 -11.66 46.36 -13.87
C ASN A 281 -11.30 47.74 -14.43
N PHE A 282 -11.08 47.81 -15.71
CA PHE A 282 -11.05 49.06 -16.46
C PHE A 282 -12.49 49.56 -16.58
N ASP A 283 -12.85 50.47 -15.68
CA ASP A 283 -14.13 51.18 -15.72
C ASP A 283 -14.03 52.27 -16.80
N SER A 284 -14.49 51.93 -18.01
CA SER A 284 -14.64 52.90 -19.11
C SER A 284 -16.00 53.58 -18.99
N ARG A 285 -16.12 54.59 -18.13
CA ARG A 285 -17.18 55.59 -18.26
C ARG A 285 -16.75 56.56 -19.34
N ARG A 286 -17.56 56.66 -20.37
CA ARG A 286 -17.63 57.78 -21.28
C ARG A 286 -18.79 58.69 -20.96
N PRO A 287 -18.65 59.96 -21.32
CA PRO A 287 -19.69 60.99 -21.11
C PRO A 287 -20.90 60.81 -22.01
#